data_6ea356b2c5390442ec42adffab5f4aed
#
_entry.id   6ea356b2c5390442ec42adffab5f4aed
#
_cell.length_a   1.000
_cell.length_b   1.000
_cell.length_c   1.000
_cell.angle_alpha   90.00
_cell.angle_beta   90.00
_cell.angle_gamma   90.00
#
_symmetry.space_group_name_H-M   'P 1'
#
loop_
_entity.id
_entity.type
_entity.pdbx_description
1 polymer ?
#
loop_
_entity_poly.entity_id
_entity_poly.type
_entity_poly.pdbx_seq_one_letter_code
_entity_poly.pdbx_strand_id
1 'polypeptide(L)'
;TDNVLDVLKKKNVKATFFVIGNQIPDNEDIIKRISSEGHSIGLHTYTHKYGNIYKSSDNFIKEMNITKDMVKKITGVESHIIRFPGGSRKHLNSNFLQKLHENKFKIYDWNIQASDGINAKTSPYKIFKETTTNPENLNSIILLMHCDYMHKNTCTALPKIIDYYKNKGYEFKIITEDTEELYFPISTKKASGFFKKILTN
;
A
#
# COMPACT_ATOMS: atom_id res chain seq x y z
N THR A 1 11.29 3.26 -10.67
CA THR A 1 11.51 2.28 -9.57
C THR A 1 13.00 1.98 -9.38
N ASP A 2 13.81 1.76 -10.42
CA ASP A 2 15.23 1.39 -10.30
C ASP A 2 16.05 2.30 -9.40
N ASN A 3 15.98 3.61 -9.59
CA ASN A 3 16.71 4.58 -8.75
C ASN A 3 16.33 4.45 -7.25
N VAL A 4 15.09 4.08 -6.95
CA VAL A 4 14.67 3.81 -5.57
C VAL A 4 15.32 2.53 -5.04
N LEU A 5 15.36 1.46 -5.84
CA LEU A 5 16.07 0.23 -5.48
C LEU A 5 17.56 0.48 -5.20
N ASP A 6 18.22 1.32 -6.04
CA ASP A 6 19.62 1.71 -5.83
C ASP A 6 19.82 2.44 -4.50
N VAL A 7 18.90 3.36 -4.14
CA VAL A 7 18.94 4.06 -2.85
C VAL A 7 18.74 3.08 -1.70
N LEU A 8 17.76 2.18 -1.77
CA LEU A 8 17.48 1.19 -0.74
C LEU A 8 18.69 0.26 -0.52
N LYS A 9 19.31 -0.20 -1.62
CA LYS A 9 20.52 -1.02 -1.60
C LYS A 9 21.67 -0.26 -0.92
N LYS A 10 21.94 0.97 -1.35
CA LYS A 10 23.00 1.83 -0.78
C LYS A 10 22.79 2.09 0.72
N LYS A 11 21.54 2.25 1.15
CA LYS A 11 21.18 2.48 2.55
C LYS A 11 21.04 1.19 3.37
N ASN A 12 21.19 0.03 2.74
CA ASN A 12 21.01 -1.29 3.36
C ASN A 12 19.67 -1.39 4.11
N VAL A 13 18.56 -1.10 3.39
CA VAL A 13 17.19 -1.23 3.89
C VAL A 13 16.32 -1.93 2.86
N LYS A 14 15.26 -2.57 3.34
CA LYS A 14 14.28 -3.24 2.50
C LYS A 14 12.93 -2.51 2.58
N ALA A 15 12.10 -2.71 1.56
CA ALA A 15 10.78 -2.10 1.45
C ALA A 15 9.77 -3.09 0.85
N THR A 16 8.49 -2.72 0.89
CA THR A 16 7.42 -3.44 0.21
C THR A 16 6.91 -2.60 -0.96
N PHE A 17 6.89 -3.19 -2.15
CA PHE A 17 6.43 -2.54 -3.39
C PHE A 17 5.03 -3.04 -3.74
N PHE A 18 4.05 -2.15 -3.75
CA PHE A 18 2.69 -2.48 -4.19
C PHE A 18 2.58 -2.23 -5.70
N VAL A 19 2.41 -3.31 -6.47
CA VAL A 19 2.49 -3.28 -7.93
C VAL A 19 1.13 -3.35 -8.60
N ILE A 20 0.96 -2.58 -9.68
CA ILE A 20 -0.25 -2.57 -10.52
C ILE A 20 -0.04 -3.58 -11.65
N GLY A 21 -0.94 -4.56 -11.78
CA GLY A 21 -0.77 -5.69 -12.67
C GLY A 21 -0.55 -5.33 -14.14
N ASN A 22 -1.33 -4.40 -14.69
CA ASN A 22 -1.21 -3.98 -16.09
C ASN A 22 0.05 -3.14 -16.40
N GLN A 23 0.83 -2.80 -15.36
CA GLN A 23 2.15 -2.15 -15.52
C GLN A 23 3.31 -3.14 -15.44
N ILE A 24 3.03 -4.43 -15.19
CA ILE A 24 4.06 -5.47 -15.11
C ILE A 24 4.62 -5.82 -16.50
N PRO A 25 3.81 -6.00 -17.55
CA PRO A 25 4.35 -6.20 -18.89
C PRO A 25 5.35 -5.09 -19.25
N ASP A 26 6.46 -5.46 -19.90
CA ASP A 26 7.59 -4.57 -20.22
C ASP A 26 8.40 -4.08 -18.99
N ASN A 27 8.06 -4.53 -17.77
CA ASN A 27 8.76 -4.21 -16.53
C ASN A 27 9.09 -5.47 -15.69
N GLU A 28 9.06 -6.66 -16.29
CA GLU A 28 9.31 -7.92 -15.58
C GLU A 28 10.68 -7.95 -14.89
N ASP A 29 11.68 -7.31 -15.48
CA ASP A 29 13.03 -7.26 -14.91
C ASP A 29 13.05 -6.42 -13.62
N ILE A 30 12.21 -5.39 -13.52
CA ILE A 30 12.05 -4.61 -12.28
C ILE A 30 11.39 -5.48 -11.21
N ILE A 31 10.38 -6.28 -11.57
CA ILE A 31 9.71 -7.20 -10.64
C ILE A 31 10.68 -8.26 -10.13
N LYS A 32 11.48 -8.85 -11.02
CA LYS A 32 12.55 -9.79 -10.64
C LYS A 32 13.58 -9.14 -9.72
N ARG A 33 13.98 -7.91 -10.04
CA ARG A 33 14.94 -7.14 -9.23
C ARG A 33 14.42 -6.87 -7.83
N ILE A 34 13.15 -6.43 -7.69
CA ILE A 34 12.51 -6.23 -6.38
C ILE A 34 12.61 -7.51 -5.53
N SER A 35 12.22 -8.65 -6.12
CA SER A 35 12.24 -9.95 -5.44
C SER A 35 13.66 -10.40 -5.09
N SER A 36 14.60 -10.38 -6.06
CA SER A 36 15.97 -10.87 -5.88
C SER A 36 16.79 -10.01 -4.90
N GLU A 37 16.49 -8.72 -4.77
CA GLU A 37 17.11 -7.85 -3.79
C GLU A 37 16.48 -8.00 -2.39
N GLY A 38 15.52 -8.91 -2.18
CA GLY A 38 14.91 -9.22 -0.88
C GLY A 38 13.89 -8.21 -0.41
N HIS A 39 13.25 -7.49 -1.31
CA HIS A 39 12.08 -6.67 -1.04
C HIS A 39 10.82 -7.52 -1.11
N SER A 40 9.75 -7.08 -0.44
CA SER A 40 8.42 -7.70 -0.55
C SER A 40 7.63 -7.07 -1.70
N ILE A 41 6.76 -7.87 -2.34
CA ILE A 41 5.84 -7.41 -3.37
C ILE A 41 4.42 -7.58 -2.85
N GLY A 42 3.69 -6.47 -2.76
CA GLY A 42 2.25 -6.45 -2.53
C GLY A 42 1.48 -6.16 -3.82
N LEU A 43 0.19 -6.42 -3.80
CA LEU A 43 -0.70 -6.30 -4.96
C LEU A 43 -1.50 -5.00 -4.87
N HIS A 44 -1.63 -4.29 -6.00
CA HIS A 44 -2.33 -3.01 -6.06
C HIS A 44 -3.37 -2.96 -7.19
N THR A 45 -4.14 -4.03 -7.32
CA THR A 45 -5.08 -4.31 -8.40
C THR A 45 -4.40 -4.48 -9.78
N TYR A 46 -5.17 -4.88 -10.78
CA TYR A 46 -4.66 -5.03 -12.15
C TYR A 46 -4.74 -3.72 -12.93
N THR A 47 -5.90 -3.04 -12.92
CA THR A 47 -6.13 -1.86 -13.75
C THR A 47 -5.91 -0.54 -13.04
N HIS A 48 -5.99 -0.49 -11.70
CA HIS A 48 -6.04 0.73 -10.89
C HIS A 48 -7.19 1.68 -11.28
N LYS A 49 -8.20 1.20 -12.02
CA LYS A 49 -9.34 2.01 -12.46
C LYS A 49 -10.48 1.95 -11.43
N TYR A 50 -10.67 3.02 -10.66
CA TYR A 50 -11.63 3.10 -9.54
C TYR A 50 -13.04 2.65 -9.92
N GLY A 51 -13.57 3.09 -11.09
CA GLY A 51 -14.90 2.70 -11.55
C GLY A 51 -15.06 1.21 -11.84
N ASN A 52 -13.96 0.49 -12.05
CA ASN A 52 -13.96 -0.96 -12.25
C ASN A 52 -13.72 -1.71 -10.95
N ILE A 53 -12.60 -1.39 -10.25
CA ILE A 53 -12.16 -2.14 -9.07
C ILE A 53 -13.15 -2.02 -7.90
N TYR A 54 -13.84 -0.88 -7.76
CA TYR A 54 -14.80 -0.65 -6.69
C TYR A 54 -16.27 -0.85 -7.11
N LYS A 55 -16.51 -1.44 -8.28
CA LYS A 55 -17.85 -1.83 -8.70
C LYS A 55 -18.43 -2.93 -7.80
N SER A 56 -17.59 -3.88 -7.38
CA SER A 56 -17.93 -4.91 -6.40
C SER A 56 -16.68 -5.47 -5.72
N SER A 57 -16.84 -6.11 -4.56
CA SER A 57 -15.75 -6.85 -3.90
C SER A 57 -15.19 -7.96 -4.80
N ASP A 58 -16.04 -8.61 -5.59
CA ASP A 58 -15.64 -9.70 -6.48
C ASP A 58 -14.76 -9.19 -7.63
N ASN A 59 -15.08 -8.01 -8.21
CA ASN A 59 -14.20 -7.38 -9.20
C ASN A 59 -12.83 -7.02 -8.61
N PHE A 60 -12.80 -6.48 -7.40
CA PHE A 60 -11.57 -6.15 -6.72
C PHE A 60 -10.70 -7.39 -6.48
N ILE A 61 -11.30 -8.45 -5.93
CA ILE A 61 -10.62 -9.74 -5.68
C ILE A 61 -10.13 -10.36 -6.98
N LYS A 62 -10.93 -10.31 -8.05
CA LYS A 62 -10.52 -10.78 -9.39
C LYS A 62 -9.25 -10.06 -9.87
N GLU A 63 -9.21 -8.73 -9.75
CA GLU A 63 -8.03 -7.95 -10.17
C GLU A 63 -6.80 -8.23 -9.32
N MET A 64 -6.98 -8.46 -8.00
CA MET A 64 -5.88 -8.88 -7.13
C MET A 64 -5.34 -10.26 -7.53
N ASN A 65 -6.22 -11.23 -7.84
CA ASN A 65 -5.80 -12.57 -8.27
C ASN A 65 -5.02 -12.51 -9.60
N ILE A 66 -5.48 -11.73 -10.59
CA ILE A 66 -4.74 -11.56 -11.85
C ILE A 66 -3.32 -11.04 -11.58
N THR A 67 -3.20 -10.01 -10.75
CA THR A 67 -1.89 -9.42 -10.41
C THR A 67 -1.03 -10.41 -9.62
N LYS A 68 -1.62 -11.17 -8.69
CA LYS A 68 -0.96 -12.23 -7.93
C LYS A 68 -0.34 -13.28 -8.84
N ASP A 69 -1.12 -13.78 -9.79
CA ASP A 69 -0.67 -14.82 -10.74
C ASP A 69 0.49 -14.32 -11.62
N MET A 70 0.43 -13.05 -12.05
CA MET A 70 1.53 -12.43 -12.80
C MET A 70 2.81 -12.33 -11.97
N VAL A 71 2.72 -11.84 -10.74
CA VAL A 71 3.87 -11.75 -9.83
C VAL A 71 4.46 -13.13 -9.56
N LYS A 72 3.60 -14.11 -9.23
CA LYS A 72 4.01 -15.50 -9.00
C LYS A 72 4.72 -16.11 -10.22
N LYS A 73 4.21 -15.87 -11.43
CA LYS A 73 4.82 -16.36 -12.68
C LYS A 73 6.25 -15.83 -12.88
N ILE A 74 6.51 -14.59 -12.47
CA ILE A 74 7.80 -13.92 -12.68
C ILE A 74 8.80 -14.26 -11.58
N THR A 75 8.34 -14.31 -10.32
CA THR A 75 9.21 -14.41 -9.13
C THR A 75 9.22 -15.77 -8.47
N GLY A 76 8.25 -16.62 -8.78
CA GLY A 76 7.98 -17.88 -8.06
C GLY A 76 7.30 -17.67 -6.70
N VAL A 77 7.14 -16.43 -6.23
CA VAL A 77 6.56 -16.09 -4.92
C VAL A 77 5.10 -15.70 -5.06
N GLU A 78 4.24 -16.32 -4.28
CA GLU A 78 2.82 -15.95 -4.17
C GLU A 78 2.66 -14.90 -3.08
N SER A 79 2.00 -13.77 -3.38
CA SER A 79 1.74 -12.70 -2.43
C SER A 79 0.25 -12.60 -2.14
N HIS A 80 -0.09 -12.48 -0.86
CA HIS A 80 -1.44 -12.17 -0.39
C HIS A 80 -1.53 -10.78 0.28
N ILE A 81 -0.46 -10.01 0.20
CA ILE A 81 -0.35 -8.64 0.72
C ILE A 81 -1.00 -7.69 -0.27
N ILE A 82 -2.03 -6.95 0.17
CA ILE A 82 -2.74 -6.03 -0.72
C ILE A 82 -2.78 -4.61 -0.17
N ARG A 83 -2.89 -3.64 -1.07
CA ARG A 83 -3.22 -2.25 -0.74
C ARG A 83 -4.34 -1.76 -1.66
N PHE A 84 -5.30 -1.08 -1.07
CA PHE A 84 -6.40 -0.46 -1.81
C PHE A 84 -5.92 0.79 -2.54
N PRO A 85 -6.20 0.95 -3.85
CA PRO A 85 -6.05 2.23 -4.54
C PRO A 85 -6.79 3.36 -3.83
N GLY A 86 -6.04 4.38 -3.37
CA GLY A 86 -6.59 5.48 -2.56
C GLY A 86 -6.91 5.13 -1.10
N GLY A 87 -6.53 3.93 -0.64
CA GLY A 87 -6.77 3.44 0.71
C GLY A 87 -8.15 2.81 0.94
N SER A 88 -8.26 2.05 2.02
CA SER A 88 -9.46 1.23 2.29
C SER A 88 -10.67 2.03 2.81
N ARG A 89 -10.45 3.21 3.40
CA ARG A 89 -11.44 3.98 4.20
C ARG A 89 -12.84 4.12 3.57
N LYS A 90 -12.92 4.34 2.25
CA LYS A 90 -14.19 4.60 1.56
C LYS A 90 -14.85 3.34 0.99
N HIS A 91 -14.13 2.23 0.96
CA HIS A 91 -14.50 1.07 0.17
C HIS A 91 -14.65 -0.19 1.03
N LEU A 92 -13.89 -0.29 2.13
CA LEU A 92 -13.91 -1.45 3.02
C LEU A 92 -15.12 -1.40 3.95
N ASN A 93 -15.82 -2.53 4.03
CA ASN A 93 -16.85 -2.83 5.03
C ASN A 93 -16.65 -4.24 5.54
N SER A 94 -17.37 -4.65 6.59
CA SER A 94 -17.18 -5.95 7.24
C SER A 94 -17.36 -7.15 6.29
N ASN A 95 -18.33 -7.09 5.38
CA ASN A 95 -18.56 -8.15 4.40
C ASN A 95 -17.42 -8.23 3.38
N PHE A 96 -16.90 -7.09 2.92
CA PHE A 96 -15.76 -7.06 2.00
C PHE A 96 -14.49 -7.55 2.69
N LEU A 97 -14.25 -7.15 3.95
CA LEU A 97 -13.13 -7.65 4.76
C LEU A 97 -13.17 -9.17 4.89
N GLN A 98 -14.35 -9.72 5.25
CA GLN A 98 -14.54 -11.16 5.33
C GLN A 98 -14.19 -11.86 4.01
N LYS A 99 -14.69 -11.36 2.87
CA LYS A 99 -14.37 -11.93 1.55
C LYS A 99 -12.88 -11.88 1.23
N LEU A 100 -12.17 -10.80 1.62
CA LEU A 100 -10.73 -10.70 1.43
C LEU A 100 -9.99 -11.76 2.25
N HIS A 101 -10.37 -11.95 3.52
CA HIS A 101 -9.78 -12.96 4.39
C HIS A 101 -10.08 -14.39 3.90
N GLU A 102 -11.29 -14.68 3.40
CA GLU A 102 -11.64 -15.95 2.75
C GLU A 102 -10.74 -16.26 1.54
N ASN A 103 -10.28 -15.20 0.83
CA ASN A 103 -9.30 -15.30 -0.25
C ASN A 103 -7.84 -15.15 0.23
N LYS A 104 -7.59 -15.20 1.56
CA LYS A 104 -6.29 -15.09 2.23
C LYS A 104 -5.61 -13.72 2.06
N PHE A 105 -6.26 -12.71 1.51
CA PHE A 105 -5.68 -11.39 1.37
C PHE A 105 -5.62 -10.64 2.68
N LYS A 106 -4.49 -9.96 2.94
CA LYS A 106 -4.23 -9.09 4.08
C LYS A 106 -4.00 -7.65 3.62
N ILE A 107 -4.62 -6.69 4.30
CA ILE A 107 -4.68 -5.29 3.89
C ILE A 107 -3.62 -4.47 4.61
N TYR A 108 -2.89 -3.62 3.85
CA TYR A 108 -1.91 -2.71 4.40
C TYR A 108 -2.08 -1.30 3.84
N ASP A 109 -2.86 -0.48 4.54
CA ASP A 109 -2.90 0.96 4.33
C ASP A 109 -1.61 1.60 4.88
N TRP A 110 -1.68 2.79 5.42
CA TRP A 110 -0.53 3.53 5.95
C TRP A 110 -0.96 4.43 7.11
N ASN A 111 0.00 4.82 7.93
CA ASN A 111 -0.22 5.80 8.99
C ASN A 111 0.62 7.09 8.83
N ILE A 112 1.61 7.07 7.92
CA ILE A 112 2.31 8.28 7.46
C ILE A 112 2.36 8.26 5.92
N GLN A 113 2.16 9.43 5.29
CA GLN A 113 2.22 9.57 3.84
C GLN A 113 2.87 10.89 3.42
N ALA A 114 3.43 10.90 2.22
CA ALA A 114 3.81 12.12 1.51
C ALA A 114 2.68 12.57 0.58
N SER A 115 2.68 13.85 0.22
CA SER A 115 1.80 14.39 -0.83
C SER A 115 2.29 14.12 -2.26
N ASP A 116 3.33 13.30 -2.43
CA ASP A 116 3.88 12.91 -3.73
C ASP A 116 2.85 12.19 -4.61
N GLY A 117 2.00 11.32 -4.02
CA GLY A 117 0.93 10.64 -4.74
C GLY A 117 -0.20 11.56 -5.24
N ILE A 118 -0.32 12.77 -4.67
CA ILE A 118 -1.26 13.79 -5.14
C ILE A 118 -0.59 14.67 -6.21
N ASN A 119 0.69 14.98 -6.02
CA ASN A 119 1.46 15.80 -6.93
C ASN A 119 2.92 15.30 -7.00
N ALA A 120 3.27 14.63 -8.09
CA ALA A 120 4.63 14.13 -8.33
C ALA A 120 5.71 15.23 -8.36
N LYS A 121 5.31 16.52 -8.52
CA LYS A 121 6.22 17.67 -8.46
C LYS A 121 6.44 18.20 -7.04
N THR A 122 5.83 17.59 -6.01
CA THR A 122 6.09 17.96 -4.59
C THR A 122 7.59 17.98 -4.33
N SER A 123 8.09 19.07 -3.73
CA SER A 123 9.53 19.24 -3.54
C SER A 123 10.11 18.19 -2.57
N PRO A 124 11.38 17.78 -2.75
CA PRO A 124 12.03 16.82 -1.85
C PRO A 124 12.01 17.26 -0.39
N TYR A 125 12.13 18.57 -0.13
CA TYR A 125 12.04 19.12 1.22
C TYR A 125 10.65 18.94 1.84
N LYS A 126 9.58 19.18 1.07
CA LYS A 126 8.21 18.99 1.53
C LYS A 126 7.93 17.51 1.80
N ILE A 127 8.33 16.63 0.88
CA ILE A 127 8.22 15.17 1.05
C ILE A 127 8.92 14.75 2.35
N PHE A 128 10.17 15.18 2.57
CA PHE A 128 10.91 14.89 3.79
C PHE A 128 10.16 15.38 5.05
N LYS A 129 9.67 16.63 5.04
CA LYS A 129 8.92 17.19 6.17
C LYS A 129 7.67 16.37 6.49
N GLU A 130 6.84 16.08 5.48
CA GLU A 130 5.58 15.34 5.66
C GLU A 130 5.83 13.93 6.18
N THR A 131 6.88 13.27 5.68
CA THR A 131 7.19 11.89 6.04
C THR A 131 7.95 11.73 7.35
N THR A 132 8.55 12.79 7.88
CA THR A 132 9.30 12.77 9.15
C THR A 132 8.56 13.47 10.30
N THR A 133 7.38 14.02 10.04
CA THR A 133 6.49 14.51 11.09
C THR A 133 5.69 13.35 11.64
N ASN A 134 6.04 12.90 12.85
CA ASN A 134 5.35 11.82 13.57
C ASN A 134 4.77 12.38 14.88
N PRO A 135 3.57 13.02 14.83
CA PRO A 135 3.01 13.71 15.98
C PRO A 135 2.58 12.76 17.10
N GLU A 136 2.34 11.48 16.79
CA GLU A 136 1.85 10.48 17.72
C GLU A 136 2.96 9.58 18.30
N ASN A 137 4.24 9.83 17.94
CA ASN A 137 5.39 9.00 18.33
C ASN A 137 5.12 7.50 18.10
N LEU A 138 4.60 7.17 16.92
CA LEU A 138 4.22 5.82 16.54
C LEU A 138 5.41 4.85 16.67
N ASN A 139 5.21 3.73 17.33
CA ASN A 139 6.21 2.66 17.43
C ASN A 139 6.32 1.84 16.14
N SER A 140 5.24 1.77 15.35
CA SER A 140 5.18 1.09 14.06
C SER A 140 4.67 2.04 12.99
N ILE A 141 5.41 2.14 11.87
CA ILE A 141 5.13 3.06 10.79
C ILE A 141 5.06 2.30 9.47
N ILE A 142 3.93 2.44 8.78
CA ILE A 142 3.83 2.15 7.35
C ILE A 142 3.81 3.49 6.62
N LEU A 143 4.94 3.82 6.01
CA LEU A 143 5.14 5.05 5.28
C LEU A 143 4.80 4.86 3.80
N LEU A 144 3.80 5.59 3.30
CA LEU A 144 3.42 5.59 1.89
C LEU A 144 4.19 6.63 1.11
N MET A 145 4.84 6.19 0.04
CA MET A 145 5.46 7.01 -1.01
C MET A 145 5.28 6.34 -2.38
N HIS A 146 5.51 7.08 -3.45
CA HIS A 146 5.37 6.60 -4.82
C HIS A 146 6.73 6.60 -5.54
N CYS A 147 6.92 5.64 -6.46
CA CYS A 147 8.24 5.42 -7.07
C CYS A 147 8.19 5.12 -8.58
N ASP A 148 7.17 5.58 -9.29
CA ASP A 148 7.17 5.51 -10.75
C ASP A 148 8.15 6.52 -11.37
N TYR A 149 8.20 6.59 -12.71
CA TYR A 149 9.12 7.44 -13.45
C TYR A 149 8.89 8.95 -13.20
N MET A 150 7.71 9.36 -12.74
CA MET A 150 7.39 10.76 -12.45
C MET A 150 7.88 11.21 -11.06
N HIS A 151 8.08 10.28 -10.13
CA HIS A 151 8.38 10.55 -8.72
C HIS A 151 9.89 10.71 -8.43
N LYS A 152 10.60 11.51 -9.27
CA LYS A 152 12.04 11.78 -9.10
C LYS A 152 12.34 12.48 -7.76
N ASN A 153 11.45 13.37 -7.33
CA ASN A 153 11.61 14.11 -6.07
C ASN A 153 11.49 13.22 -4.85
N THR A 154 10.65 12.19 -4.91
CA THR A 154 10.57 11.16 -3.87
C THR A 154 11.88 10.39 -3.76
N CYS A 155 12.45 9.98 -4.88
CA CYS A 155 13.76 9.32 -4.90
C CYS A 155 14.86 10.22 -4.32
N THR A 156 14.82 11.53 -4.58
CA THR A 156 15.77 12.54 -4.03
C THR A 156 15.61 12.71 -2.51
N ALA A 157 14.38 12.63 -1.98
CA ALA A 157 14.10 12.77 -0.55
C ALA A 157 14.45 11.50 0.25
N LEU A 158 14.29 10.33 -0.37
CA LEU A 158 14.35 9.01 0.28
C LEU A 158 15.61 8.78 1.13
N PRO A 159 16.85 9.11 0.70
CA PRO A 159 18.03 8.89 1.53
C PRO A 159 17.96 9.59 2.88
N LYS A 160 17.49 10.85 2.89
CA LYS A 160 17.36 11.64 4.13
C LYS A 160 16.25 11.11 5.03
N ILE A 161 15.16 10.62 4.45
CA ILE A 161 14.06 10.00 5.19
C ILE A 161 14.55 8.73 5.90
N ILE A 162 15.29 7.87 5.20
CA ILE A 162 15.87 6.66 5.77
C ILE A 162 16.82 7.00 6.91
N ASP A 163 17.73 7.96 6.71
CA ASP A 163 18.69 8.38 7.73
C ASP A 163 17.97 8.93 8.98
N TYR A 164 16.92 9.73 8.79
CA TYR A 164 16.11 10.25 9.88
C TYR A 164 15.54 9.13 10.76
N TYR A 165 14.89 8.15 10.16
CA TYR A 165 14.27 7.06 10.91
C TYR A 165 15.30 6.14 11.56
N LYS A 166 16.42 5.85 10.89
CA LYS A 166 17.55 5.11 11.50
C LYS A 166 18.11 5.83 12.73
N ASN A 167 18.31 7.15 12.63
CA ASN A 167 18.80 7.97 13.75
C ASN A 167 17.80 8.07 14.91
N LYS A 168 16.52 7.80 14.65
CA LYS A 168 15.46 7.70 15.66
C LYS A 168 15.32 6.29 16.24
N GLY A 169 16.14 5.33 15.81
CA GLY A 169 16.14 3.95 16.30
C GLY A 169 15.11 3.04 15.61
N TYR A 170 14.48 3.47 14.51
CA TYR A 170 13.57 2.60 13.78
C TYR A 170 14.33 1.58 12.93
N GLU A 171 13.84 0.34 12.95
CA GLU A 171 14.26 -0.72 12.04
C GLU A 171 13.37 -0.73 10.80
N PHE A 172 14.00 -0.90 9.62
CA PHE A 172 13.28 -1.06 8.36
C PHE A 172 13.00 -2.54 8.10
N LYS A 173 11.72 -2.87 7.96
CA LYS A 173 11.25 -4.23 7.67
C LYS A 173 10.35 -4.24 6.44
N ILE A 174 10.29 -5.38 5.77
CA ILE A 174 9.29 -5.65 4.75
C ILE A 174 7.97 -6.05 5.42
N ILE A 175 6.86 -5.80 4.74
CA ILE A 175 5.58 -6.40 5.11
C ILE A 175 5.59 -7.85 4.63
N THR A 176 5.25 -8.76 5.54
CA THR A 176 5.08 -10.19 5.27
C THR A 176 3.65 -10.62 5.61
N GLU A 177 3.30 -11.87 5.33
CA GLU A 177 1.99 -12.40 5.72
C GLU A 177 1.82 -12.51 7.25
N ASP A 178 2.92 -12.50 8.02
CA ASP A 178 2.90 -12.49 9.49
C ASP A 178 2.81 -11.08 10.08
N THR A 179 2.97 -10.03 9.25
CA THR A 179 2.80 -8.65 9.69
C THR A 179 1.33 -8.40 10.04
N GLU A 180 1.07 -7.74 11.17
CA GLU A 180 -0.27 -7.35 11.55
C GLU A 180 -0.89 -6.42 10.50
N GLU A 181 -2.15 -6.68 10.13
CA GLU A 181 -2.87 -5.85 9.17
C GLU A 181 -3.04 -4.42 9.67
N LEU A 182 -2.90 -3.49 8.76
CA LEU A 182 -3.21 -2.09 9.00
C LEU A 182 -4.18 -1.58 7.94
N TYR A 183 -5.42 -1.34 8.32
CA TYR A 183 -6.42 -0.73 7.45
C TYR A 183 -7.17 0.39 8.18
N PHE A 184 -7.68 1.34 7.43
CA PHE A 184 -8.45 2.43 8.01
C PHE A 184 -9.74 1.91 8.65
N PRO A 185 -10.18 2.51 9.79
CA PRO A 185 -11.36 2.07 10.51
C PRO A 185 -12.57 1.93 9.60
N ILE A 186 -13.24 0.79 9.67
CA ILE A 186 -14.49 0.55 8.96
C ILE A 186 -15.57 1.45 9.56
N SER A 187 -16.18 2.31 8.75
CA SER A 187 -17.30 3.15 9.19
C SER A 187 -18.50 2.28 9.52
N THR A 188 -18.77 2.09 10.80
CA THR A 188 -20.03 1.53 11.26
C THR A 188 -21.11 2.60 11.10
N LYS A 189 -21.76 2.69 9.95
CA LYS A 189 -23.05 3.39 9.88
C LYS A 189 -23.99 2.66 10.84
N LYS A 190 -24.30 3.25 12.01
CA LYS A 190 -25.43 2.81 12.79
C LYS A 190 -26.64 2.82 11.86
N ALA A 191 -27.24 1.65 11.63
CA ALA A 191 -28.54 1.57 11.02
C ALA A 191 -29.46 2.51 11.84
N SER A 192 -29.89 3.60 11.25
CA SER A 192 -30.89 4.46 11.86
C SER A 192 -32.18 3.63 11.91
N GLY A 193 -32.38 2.96 13.05
CA GLY A 193 -33.61 2.28 13.36
C GLY A 193 -34.73 3.32 13.35
N PHE A 194 -35.58 3.25 12.37
CA PHE A 194 -36.87 3.90 12.37
C PHE A 194 -37.68 3.29 13.50
N PHE A 195 -37.61 3.89 14.69
CA PHE A 195 -38.60 3.61 15.72
C PHE A 195 -39.92 4.20 15.27
N LYS A 196 -40.78 3.37 14.69
CA LYS A 196 -42.21 3.65 14.53
C LYS A 196 -42.78 3.77 15.96
N LYS A 197 -43.08 5.00 16.39
CA LYS A 197 -43.85 5.26 17.58
C LYS A 197 -45.27 4.72 17.32
N ILE A 198 -45.58 3.55 17.90
CA ILE A 198 -46.97 3.07 17.96
C ILE A 198 -47.66 3.91 19.06
N LEU A 199 -48.52 4.83 18.61
CA LEU A 199 -49.50 5.48 19.48
C LEU A 199 -50.61 4.45 19.73
N THR A 200 -50.68 3.91 20.94
CA THR A 200 -51.88 3.24 21.44
C THR A 200 -52.79 4.30 22.05
N ASN A 201 -54.01 4.40 21.54
CA ASN A 201 -55.13 5.09 22.21
C ASN A 201 -55.47 4.42 23.52
#